data_0a6e76def6c93ff1b34301d5999bf818
#
_entry.id   0a6e76def6c93ff1b34301d5999bf818
#
_cell.length_a   1.000
_cell.length_b   1.000
_cell.length_c   1.000
_cell.angle_alpha   90.00
_cell.angle_beta   90.00
_cell.angle_gamma   90.00
#
_symmetry.space_group_name_H-M   'P 1'
#
loop_
_entity.id
_entity.type
_entity.pdbx_description
1 polymer ?
#
loop_
_entity_poly.entity_id
_entity_poly.type
_entity_poly.pdbx_seq_one_letter_code
_entity_poly.pdbx_strand_id
1 'polypeptide(L)' 'MFGLTQLKQERQELIGRRIKLILMNDDPKTNPIEPNTLGTIQSVDDMGYYGVLWDNGRTLNLLPDEDQYEFID' A
#
# COMPACT_ATOMS: atom_id res chain seq x y z
N MET A 1 -0.21 12.13 25.21
CA MET A 1 -0.85 11.77 24.02
C MET A 1 -0.01 11.92 22.77
N PHE A 2 1.03 11.17 22.76
CA PHE A 2 2.02 11.27 21.70
C PHE A 2 1.74 10.31 20.55
N GLY A 3 0.91 9.31 20.79
CA GLY A 3 0.76 8.20 19.86
C GLY A 3 0.17 8.56 18.51
N LEU A 4 -0.87 9.38 18.48
CA LEU A 4 -1.55 9.71 17.20
C LEU A 4 -0.66 10.54 16.29
N THR A 5 0.07 11.50 16.85
CA THR A 5 0.99 12.31 16.05
C THR A 5 2.14 11.48 15.51
N GLN A 6 2.69 10.60 16.33
CA GLN A 6 3.74 9.70 15.90
C GLN A 6 3.28 8.77 14.78
N LEU A 7 2.06 8.21 14.91
CA LEU A 7 1.53 7.32 13.90
C LEU A 7 1.37 8.01 12.55
N LYS A 8 0.91 9.28 12.57
CA LYS A 8 0.78 10.04 11.32
C LYS A 8 2.14 10.28 10.68
N GLN A 9 3.14 10.61 11.48
CA GLN A 9 4.49 10.83 10.96
C GLN A 9 5.07 9.55 10.38
N GLU A 10 4.91 8.44 11.08
CA GLU A 10 5.40 7.15 10.61
C GLU A 10 4.75 6.75 9.29
N ARG A 11 3.44 7.00 9.16
CA ARG A 11 2.72 6.69 7.92
C ARG A 11 3.21 7.57 6.78
N GLN A 12 3.47 8.85 7.03
CA GLN A 12 3.96 9.75 5.99
C GLN A 12 5.37 9.37 5.52
N GLU A 13 6.16 8.78 6.38
CA GLU A 13 7.49 8.30 6.00
C GLU A 13 7.44 7.15 5.00
N LEU A 14 6.30 6.48 4.89
CA LEU A 14 6.11 5.42 3.92
C LEU A 14 5.87 5.95 2.51
N ILE A 15 5.47 7.22 2.38
CA ILE A 15 5.21 7.80 1.06
C ILE A 15 6.51 7.86 0.27
N GLY A 16 6.45 7.33 -0.95
CA GLY A 16 7.61 7.22 -1.81
C GLY A 16 8.33 5.89 -1.71
N ARG A 17 7.97 5.05 -0.72
CA ARG A 17 8.58 3.74 -0.56
C ARG A 17 8.11 2.79 -1.67
N ARG A 18 9.01 1.91 -2.08
CA ARG A 18 8.70 0.90 -3.09
C ARG A 18 8.29 -0.40 -2.44
N ILE A 19 7.26 -1.00 -2.98
CA ILE A 19 6.74 -2.26 -2.47
C ILE A 19 6.53 -3.25 -3.61
N LYS A 20 6.47 -4.53 -3.24
CA LYS A 20 6.13 -5.60 -4.15
C LYS A 20 4.92 -6.33 -3.59
N LEU A 21 3.91 -6.50 -4.42
CA LEU A 21 2.72 -7.25 -4.03
C LEU A 21 3.01 -8.73 -4.03
N ILE A 22 2.70 -9.40 -2.92
CA ILE A 22 2.79 -10.86 -2.83
C ILE A 22 1.46 -11.46 -3.23
N LEU A 23 0.38 -11.02 -2.59
CA LEU A 23 -0.96 -11.50 -2.88
C LEU A 23 -1.97 -10.48 -2.40
N MET A 24 -2.86 -10.05 -3.29
CA MET A 24 -3.93 -9.14 -2.94
C MET A 24 -5.20 -9.94 -2.65
N ASN A 25 -5.75 -9.73 -1.45
CA ASN A 25 -6.98 -10.39 -1.03
C ASN A 25 -8.18 -9.61 -1.58
N ASP A 26 -8.47 -9.82 -2.86
CA ASP A 26 -9.46 -9.03 -3.56
C ASP A 26 -10.48 -9.92 -4.24
N ASP A 27 -11.66 -9.34 -4.51
CA ASP A 27 -12.72 -10.03 -5.24
C ASP A 27 -12.28 -10.21 -6.69
N PRO A 28 -12.42 -11.42 -7.28
CA PRO A 28 -12.08 -11.63 -8.69
C PRO A 28 -12.78 -10.68 -9.64
N LYS A 29 -13.91 -10.10 -9.23
CA LYS A 29 -14.65 -9.15 -10.07
C LYS A 29 -14.03 -7.77 -10.12
N THR A 30 -13.12 -7.45 -9.22
CA THR A 30 -12.56 -6.10 -9.11
C THR A 30 -11.27 -5.91 -9.88
N ASN A 31 -10.84 -6.92 -10.62
CA ASN A 31 -9.63 -6.85 -11.44
C ASN A 31 -8.40 -6.48 -10.59
N PRO A 32 -7.98 -7.35 -9.69
CA PRO A 32 -6.90 -7.05 -8.74
C PRO A 32 -5.55 -6.91 -9.44
N ILE A 33 -4.60 -6.35 -8.69
CA ILE A 33 -3.21 -6.27 -9.13
C ILE A 33 -2.59 -7.67 -9.07
N GLU A 34 -1.83 -8.02 -10.09
CA GLU A 34 -1.20 -9.33 -10.14
C GLU A 34 -0.07 -9.46 -9.13
N PRO A 35 0.15 -10.66 -8.58
CA PRO A 35 1.31 -10.90 -7.71
C PRO A 35 2.62 -10.53 -8.39
N ASN A 36 3.58 -10.09 -7.59
CA ASN A 36 4.91 -9.63 -8.02
C ASN A 36 4.91 -8.28 -8.72
N THR A 37 3.77 -7.58 -8.80
CA THR A 37 3.73 -6.23 -9.33
C THR A 37 4.38 -5.29 -8.32
N LEU A 38 5.23 -4.40 -8.81
CA LEU A 38 5.86 -3.38 -7.98
C LEU A 38 5.01 -2.13 -7.99
N GLY A 39 5.12 -1.35 -6.92
CA GLY A 39 4.39 -0.10 -6.80
C GLY A 39 5.08 0.88 -5.86
N THR A 40 4.59 2.10 -5.88
CA THR A 40 5.09 3.19 -5.03
C THR A 40 3.95 3.70 -4.17
N ILE A 41 4.18 3.77 -2.87
CA ILE A 41 3.19 4.32 -1.94
C ILE A 41 3.11 5.83 -2.17
N GLN A 42 1.92 6.32 -2.52
CA GLN A 42 1.69 7.74 -2.76
C GLN A 42 1.01 8.42 -1.60
N SER A 43 0.25 7.68 -0.82
CA SER A 43 -0.48 8.25 0.31
C SER A 43 -0.79 7.16 1.32
N VAL A 44 -1.06 7.60 2.55
CA VAL A 44 -1.55 6.71 3.61
C VAL A 44 -2.72 7.44 4.24
N ASP A 45 -3.89 6.79 4.25
CA ASP A 45 -5.08 7.43 4.80
C ASP A 45 -5.22 7.20 6.31
N ASP A 46 -6.25 7.80 6.90
CA ASP A 46 -6.47 7.72 8.34
C ASP A 46 -6.84 6.30 8.79
N MET A 47 -7.29 5.46 7.88
CA MET A 47 -7.61 4.07 8.19
C MET A 47 -6.40 3.14 8.06
N GLY A 48 -5.27 3.69 7.63
CA GLY A 48 -4.06 2.89 7.46
C GLY A 48 -3.92 2.23 6.11
N TYR A 49 -4.78 2.55 5.15
CA TYR A 49 -4.68 2.01 3.80
C TYR A 49 -3.66 2.80 3.00
N TYR A 50 -2.90 2.10 2.18
CA TYR A 50 -1.88 2.73 1.33
C TYR A 50 -2.45 3.00 -0.06
N GLY A 51 -2.40 4.25 -0.49
CA GLY A 51 -2.68 4.58 -1.89
C GLY A 51 -1.43 4.32 -2.71
N VAL A 52 -1.49 3.33 -3.59
CA VAL A 52 -0.32 2.85 -4.33
C VAL A 52 -0.50 3.12 -5.81
N LEU A 53 0.54 3.69 -6.42
CA LEU A 53 0.65 3.72 -7.88
C LEU A 53 1.48 2.51 -8.29
N TRP A 54 0.83 1.56 -8.93
CA TRP A 54 1.47 0.33 -9.39
C TRP A 54 2.18 0.58 -10.72
N ASP A 55 3.25 -0.15 -10.93
CA ASP A 55 4.09 0.06 -12.12
C ASP A 55 3.37 -0.27 -13.44
N ASN A 56 2.25 -0.97 -13.37
CA ASN A 56 1.40 -1.21 -14.54
C ASN A 56 0.51 -0.02 -14.89
N GLY A 57 0.65 1.12 -14.20
CA GLY A 57 -0.11 2.33 -14.45
C GLY A 57 -1.42 2.44 -13.68
N ARG A 58 -1.79 1.43 -12.92
CA ARG A 58 -3.03 1.45 -12.15
C ARG A 58 -2.79 2.07 -10.77
N THR A 59 -3.83 2.69 -10.25
CA THR A 59 -3.86 3.14 -8.86
C THR A 59 -4.89 2.28 -8.12
N LEU A 60 -4.47 1.62 -7.06
CA LEU A 60 -5.35 0.79 -6.27
C LEU A 60 -4.81 0.74 -4.85
N ASN A 61 -5.71 0.90 -3.87
CA ASN A 61 -5.30 0.89 -2.48
C ASN A 61 -4.85 -0.50 -2.05
N LEU A 62 -3.82 -0.52 -1.21
CA LEU A 62 -3.37 -1.73 -0.54
C LEU A 62 -3.83 -1.68 0.91
N LEU A 63 -4.41 -2.78 1.37
CA LEU A 63 -4.88 -2.91 2.74
C LEU A 63 -3.85 -3.74 3.51
N PRO A 64 -3.00 -3.11 4.33
CA PRO A 64 -1.87 -3.81 4.94
C PRO A 64 -2.27 -5.01 5.80
N ASP A 65 -3.48 -4.99 6.37
CA ASP A 65 -3.95 -6.09 7.22
C ASP A 65 -4.50 -7.26 6.42
N GLU A 66 -4.87 -7.06 5.17
CA GLU A 66 -5.52 -8.08 4.34
C GLU A 66 -4.65 -8.52 3.17
N ASP A 67 -3.88 -7.61 2.60
CA ASP A 67 -3.04 -7.91 1.44
C ASP A 67 -1.63 -8.27 1.90
N GLN A 68 -0.99 -9.15 1.16
CA GLN A 68 0.39 -9.54 1.44
C GLN A 68 1.33 -8.77 0.52
N TYR A 69 2.32 -8.14 1.10
CA TYR A 69 3.28 -7.30 0.37
C TYR A 69 4.59 -7.24 1.14
N GLU A 70 5.63 -6.73 0.47
CA GLU A 70 6.91 -6.50 1.13
C GLU A 70 7.55 -5.22 0.61
N PHE A 71 8.34 -4.57 1.46
CA PHE A 71 9.15 -3.43 1.04
C PHE A 71 10.39 -3.94 0.32
N ILE A 72 10.75 -3.24 -0.77
CA ILE A 72 11.88 -3.67 -1.61
C ILE A 72 13.00 -2.62 -1.68
N ASP A 73 12.81 -1.50 -1.00
CA ASP A 73 13.85 -0.46 -0.94
C ASP A 73 14.59 -0.45 0.39
#